data_4e6f4c75b33c79d8616f40ca4081aa2f
#
_entry.id   4e6f4c75b33c79d8616f40ca4081aa2f
#
_cell.length_a   1.000
_cell.length_b   1.000
_cell.length_c   1.000
_cell.angle_alpha   90.00
_cell.angle_beta   90.00
_cell.angle_gamma   90.00
#
_symmetry.space_group_name_H-M   'P 1'
#
loop_
_entity.id
_entity.type
_entity.pdbx_description
1 polymer ?
#
loop_
_entity_poly.entity_id
_entity_poly.type
_entity_poly.pdbx_seq_one_letter_code
_entity_poly.pdbx_strand_id
1 'polypeptide(L)'
;KESSAASDVYKRQEAEGSAARQSGQDFLWYLWCGKLSPLFGRSAMTTFERLYIADPATHTEVKDPYYSWYNDEAACRRILAEFGLPGTSHIVNGHVPVQEKNGESPIKGGGRLVVIDGGFCRAYHEKTGIAGYTLVYSSRTMSLRTHQPFESAEKAVRENLDILSQKNILETENHRILVEDTDEGEVLRERVHDLKQLVTAYQLGWIPEARCEDHVW
;
A
#
# COMPACT_ATOMS: atom_id res chain seq x y z
N LYS A 1 -4.76 3.45 -5.80
CA LYS A 1 -3.51 3.64 -6.51
C LYS A 1 -3.40 5.01 -7.15
N GLU A 2 -4.35 5.38 -7.94
CA GLU A 2 -4.15 6.48 -8.88
C GLU A 2 -4.78 7.80 -8.47
N SER A 3 -5.75 7.84 -7.56
CA SER A 3 -6.50 9.07 -7.30
C SER A 3 -5.62 10.19 -6.72
N SER A 4 -4.79 9.91 -5.72
CA SER A 4 -3.88 10.92 -5.16
C SER A 4 -2.68 11.18 -6.07
N ALA A 5 -2.10 10.14 -6.67
CA ALA A 5 -1.00 10.29 -7.63
C ALA A 5 -1.46 10.99 -8.91
N ALA A 6 -2.61 10.62 -9.47
CA ALA A 6 -3.18 11.30 -10.63
C ALA A 6 -3.51 12.76 -10.32
N SER A 7 -4.04 13.07 -9.14
CA SER A 7 -4.31 14.44 -8.72
C SER A 7 -3.04 15.27 -8.58
N ASP A 8 -1.94 14.67 -8.11
CA ASP A 8 -0.65 15.36 -8.01
C ASP A 8 -0.03 15.60 -9.38
N VAL A 9 -0.09 14.61 -10.29
CA VAL A 9 0.34 14.76 -11.69
C VAL A 9 -0.49 15.83 -12.38
N TYR A 10 -1.81 15.77 -12.25
CA TYR A 10 -2.72 16.75 -12.83
C TYR A 10 -2.44 18.16 -12.33
N LYS A 11 -2.25 18.32 -11.01
CA LYS A 11 -1.90 19.60 -10.40
C LYS A 11 -0.59 20.18 -10.92
N ARG A 12 0.40 19.35 -11.24
CA ARG A 12 1.69 19.80 -11.75
C ARG A 12 1.68 20.14 -13.22
N GLN A 13 0.84 19.45 -14.00
CA GLN A 13 0.77 19.64 -15.46
C GLN A 13 -0.13 20.79 -15.90
N GLU A 14 -1.12 21.14 -15.07
CA GLU A 14 -2.04 22.22 -15.38
C GLU A 14 -1.44 23.61 -15.16
N ALA A 15 -1.76 24.52 -16.05
CA ALA A 15 -1.29 25.91 -15.97
C ALA A 15 -1.74 26.59 -14.67
N GLU A 16 -0.86 27.43 -14.14
CA GLU A 16 -1.13 28.22 -12.94
C GLU A 16 -2.35 29.13 -13.16
N GLY A 17 -3.30 29.15 -12.20
CA GLY A 17 -4.52 29.93 -12.28
C GLY A 17 -5.60 29.35 -13.20
N SER A 18 -5.38 28.19 -13.83
CA SER A 18 -6.44 27.54 -14.61
C SER A 18 -7.57 27.02 -13.69
N ALA A 19 -8.81 27.02 -14.21
CA ALA A 19 -9.96 26.47 -13.48
C ALA A 19 -9.76 24.98 -13.14
N ALA A 20 -9.10 24.22 -14.01
CA ALA A 20 -8.78 22.83 -13.79
C ALA A 20 -7.80 22.64 -12.62
N ARG A 21 -6.75 23.47 -12.54
CA ARG A 21 -5.82 23.45 -11.42
C ARG A 21 -6.50 23.82 -10.10
N GLN A 22 -7.35 24.84 -10.10
CA GLN A 22 -8.12 25.23 -8.92
C GLN A 22 -9.05 24.11 -8.47
N SER A 23 -9.78 23.49 -9.38
CA SER A 23 -10.64 22.34 -9.08
C SER A 23 -9.85 21.17 -8.49
N GLY A 24 -8.66 20.88 -9.03
CA GLY A 24 -7.76 19.86 -8.48
C GLY A 24 -7.28 20.19 -7.07
N GLN A 25 -6.96 21.45 -6.80
CA GLN A 25 -6.58 21.90 -5.46
C GLN A 25 -7.73 21.79 -4.47
N ASP A 26 -8.94 22.22 -4.86
CA ASP A 26 -10.13 22.13 -4.02
C ASP A 26 -10.51 20.68 -3.73
N PHE A 27 -10.34 19.79 -4.71
CA PHE A 27 -10.55 18.36 -4.53
C PHE A 27 -9.54 17.74 -3.56
N LEU A 28 -8.25 18.08 -3.67
CA LEU A 28 -7.23 17.62 -2.72
C LEU A 28 -7.49 18.15 -1.30
N TRP A 29 -7.90 19.41 -1.19
CA TRP A 29 -8.28 19.99 0.08
C TRP A 29 -9.49 19.27 0.70
N TYR A 30 -10.51 18.98 -0.12
CA TYR A 30 -11.65 18.18 0.32
C TYR A 30 -11.24 16.78 0.77
N LEU A 31 -10.38 16.10 0.02
CA LEU A 31 -9.91 14.77 0.39
C LEU A 31 -9.16 14.79 1.72
N TRP A 32 -8.38 15.83 1.99
CA TRP A 32 -7.60 15.94 3.20
C TRP A 32 -8.43 16.27 4.44
N CYS A 33 -9.33 17.24 4.38
CA CYS A 33 -10.02 17.77 5.56
C CYS A 33 -11.55 17.80 5.44
N GLY A 34 -12.13 17.36 4.33
CA GLY A 34 -13.56 17.30 4.15
C GLY A 34 -14.23 16.29 5.06
N LYS A 35 -15.22 16.72 5.82
CA LYS A 35 -15.96 15.86 6.78
C LYS A 35 -16.56 14.59 6.15
N LEU A 36 -16.92 14.65 4.87
CA LEU A 36 -17.50 13.54 4.12
C LEU A 36 -16.46 12.87 3.21
N SER A 37 -15.19 13.26 3.31
CA SER A 37 -14.13 12.63 2.52
C SER A 37 -13.89 11.21 2.98
N PRO A 38 -13.83 10.23 2.06
CA PRO A 38 -13.48 8.86 2.41
C PRO A 38 -12.07 8.71 2.99
N LEU A 39 -11.17 9.65 2.70
CA LEU A 39 -9.81 9.63 3.27
C LEU A 39 -9.74 10.19 4.70
N PHE A 40 -10.75 10.94 5.14
CA PHE A 40 -10.81 11.44 6.51
C PHE A 40 -11.10 10.32 7.52
N GLY A 41 -11.89 9.33 7.12
CA GLY A 41 -12.09 8.07 7.84
C GLY A 41 -12.89 8.17 9.15
N ARG A 42 -13.35 9.34 9.55
CA ARG A 42 -14.15 9.58 10.77
C ARG A 42 -14.95 10.85 10.70
N SER A 43 -15.92 11.01 11.60
CA SER A 43 -16.81 12.18 11.63
C SER A 43 -16.14 13.47 12.12
N ALA A 44 -15.11 13.36 12.94
CA ALA A 44 -14.37 14.47 13.52
C ALA A 44 -12.99 14.02 13.99
N MET A 45 -12.08 14.98 14.19
CA MET A 45 -10.84 14.82 14.97
C MET A 45 -11.01 15.60 16.26
N THR A 46 -11.06 14.91 17.40
CA THR A 46 -11.36 15.50 18.71
C THR A 46 -10.11 15.71 19.58
N THR A 47 -8.98 16.04 18.97
CA THR A 47 -7.71 16.23 19.68
C THR A 47 -7.77 17.36 20.69
N PHE A 48 -8.32 18.51 20.27
CA PHE A 48 -8.44 19.67 21.15
C PHE A 48 -9.54 19.51 22.20
N GLU A 49 -10.65 18.90 21.82
CA GLU A 49 -11.74 18.59 22.73
C GLU A 49 -11.24 17.70 23.87
N ARG A 50 -10.45 16.68 23.58
CA ARG A 50 -9.84 15.78 24.59
C ARG A 50 -8.87 16.48 25.53
N LEU A 51 -8.20 17.54 25.05
CA LEU A 51 -7.23 18.29 25.86
C LEU A 51 -7.86 19.37 26.68
N TYR A 52 -8.92 20.01 26.20
CA TYR A 52 -9.44 21.25 26.78
C TYR A 52 -10.89 21.17 27.30
N ILE A 53 -11.65 20.15 26.94
CA ILE A 53 -13.05 20.00 27.32
C ILE A 53 -13.22 18.72 28.14
N ALA A 54 -13.76 18.86 29.34
CA ALA A 54 -13.94 17.74 30.25
C ALA A 54 -15.13 16.83 29.89
N ASP A 55 -16.07 17.30 29.06
CA ASP A 55 -17.24 16.51 28.65
C ASP A 55 -16.87 15.43 27.68
N PRO A 56 -16.97 14.12 28.07
CA PRO A 56 -16.64 12.99 27.19
C PRO A 56 -17.50 12.90 25.93
N ALA A 57 -18.70 13.49 25.92
CA ALA A 57 -19.57 13.48 24.75
C ALA A 57 -18.93 14.20 23.55
N THR A 58 -18.09 15.21 23.82
CA THR A 58 -17.36 15.95 22.78
C THR A 58 -16.19 15.15 22.19
N HIS A 59 -15.76 14.05 22.84
CA HIS A 59 -14.63 13.22 22.42
C HIS A 59 -15.03 12.12 21.43
N THR A 60 -16.31 12.06 21.05
CA THR A 60 -16.81 10.98 20.21
C THR A 60 -16.40 11.19 18.75
N GLU A 61 -15.70 10.20 18.21
CA GLU A 61 -15.33 10.11 16.79
C GLU A 61 -15.99 8.89 16.17
N VAL A 62 -17.00 9.12 15.35
CA VAL A 62 -17.66 8.03 14.61
C VAL A 62 -16.78 7.67 13.41
N LYS A 63 -16.35 6.43 13.37
CA LYS A 63 -15.54 5.89 12.25
C LYS A 63 -16.38 5.78 10.98
N ASP A 64 -15.74 5.90 9.83
CA ASP A 64 -16.32 5.64 8.53
C ASP A 64 -16.90 4.21 8.46
N PRO A 65 -18.03 3.98 7.78
CA PRO A 65 -18.60 2.65 7.59
C PRO A 65 -17.64 1.61 7.02
N TYR A 66 -16.61 2.04 6.28
CA TYR A 66 -15.55 1.17 5.80
C TYR A 66 -14.95 0.27 6.90
N TYR A 67 -14.71 0.83 8.09
CA TYR A 67 -14.15 0.09 9.23
C TYR A 67 -15.11 -0.96 9.83
N SER A 68 -16.35 -1.00 9.39
CA SER A 68 -17.29 -2.08 9.69
C SER A 68 -17.36 -3.08 8.53
N TRP A 69 -17.46 -2.56 7.30
CA TRP A 69 -17.61 -3.36 6.10
C TRP A 69 -16.35 -4.16 5.70
N TYR A 70 -15.16 -3.69 6.08
CA TYR A 70 -13.91 -4.38 5.74
C TYR A 70 -13.75 -5.76 6.40
N ASN A 71 -14.61 -6.10 7.36
CA ASN A 71 -14.67 -7.44 7.93
C ASN A 71 -15.54 -8.40 7.11
N ASP A 72 -16.40 -7.88 6.23
CA ASP A 72 -17.26 -8.66 5.38
C ASP A 72 -16.59 -9.01 4.04
N GLU A 73 -16.53 -10.29 3.72
CA GLU A 73 -15.92 -10.77 2.48
C GLU A 73 -16.65 -10.25 1.24
N ALA A 74 -17.98 -10.19 1.27
CA ALA A 74 -18.77 -9.72 0.14
C ALA A 74 -18.52 -8.24 -0.15
N ALA A 75 -18.35 -7.41 0.90
CA ALA A 75 -17.99 -6.02 0.75
C ALA A 75 -16.57 -5.87 0.15
N CYS A 76 -15.60 -6.65 0.63
CA CYS A 76 -14.25 -6.65 0.07
C CYS A 76 -14.24 -7.04 -1.41
N ARG A 77 -14.99 -8.07 -1.80
CA ARG A 77 -15.12 -8.49 -3.20
C ARG A 77 -15.78 -7.42 -4.08
N ARG A 78 -16.75 -6.70 -3.56
CA ARG A 78 -17.37 -5.56 -4.28
C ARG A 78 -16.36 -4.45 -4.50
N ILE A 79 -15.57 -4.09 -3.49
CA ILE A 79 -14.50 -3.09 -3.62
C ILE A 79 -13.51 -3.52 -4.70
N LEU A 80 -13.04 -4.77 -4.68
CA LEU A 80 -12.14 -5.29 -5.71
C LEU A 80 -12.75 -5.20 -7.11
N ALA A 81 -14.03 -5.52 -7.27
CA ALA A 81 -14.73 -5.45 -8.55
C ALA A 81 -14.83 -4.01 -9.08
N GLU A 82 -15.02 -3.00 -8.22
CA GLU A 82 -15.01 -1.58 -8.61
C GLU A 82 -13.64 -1.14 -9.18
N PHE A 83 -12.55 -1.80 -8.76
CA PHE A 83 -11.22 -1.59 -9.33
C PHE A 83 -10.92 -2.50 -10.53
N GLY A 84 -11.89 -3.27 -11.02
CA GLY A 84 -11.69 -4.21 -12.12
C GLY A 84 -10.83 -5.42 -11.77
N LEU A 85 -10.66 -5.70 -10.47
CA LEU A 85 -9.84 -6.80 -9.99
C LEU A 85 -10.67 -8.07 -9.73
N PRO A 86 -10.09 -9.26 -9.93
CA PRO A 86 -10.76 -10.50 -9.62
C PRO A 86 -11.02 -10.64 -8.11
N GLY A 87 -12.09 -11.32 -7.74
CA GLY A 87 -12.47 -11.51 -6.34
C GLY A 87 -11.49 -12.37 -5.51
N THR A 88 -10.45 -12.89 -6.14
CA THR A 88 -9.32 -13.57 -5.49
C THR A 88 -8.23 -12.59 -5.06
N SER A 89 -8.22 -11.37 -5.58
CA SER A 89 -7.27 -10.32 -5.21
C SER A 89 -7.39 -9.92 -3.75
N HIS A 90 -6.43 -9.11 -3.28
CA HIS A 90 -6.35 -8.67 -1.89
C HIS A 90 -6.36 -7.16 -1.78
N ILE A 91 -6.99 -6.67 -0.71
CA ILE A 91 -6.92 -5.29 -0.26
C ILE A 91 -5.87 -5.23 0.85
N VAL A 92 -4.93 -4.29 0.76
CA VAL A 92 -3.90 -4.07 1.77
C VAL A 92 -4.13 -2.70 2.40
N ASN A 93 -4.33 -2.69 3.72
CA ASN A 93 -4.57 -1.48 4.50
C ASN A 93 -3.42 -1.16 5.45
N GLY A 94 -3.23 0.14 5.69
CA GLY A 94 -2.39 0.69 6.75
C GLY A 94 -3.14 1.73 7.58
N HIS A 95 -2.40 2.56 8.29
CA HIS A 95 -2.83 3.74 9.05
C HIS A 95 -3.60 3.48 10.36
N VAL A 96 -4.44 2.47 10.44
CA VAL A 96 -5.15 2.12 11.69
C VAL A 96 -4.54 0.84 12.25
N PRO A 97 -3.76 0.92 13.35
CA PRO A 97 -3.08 -0.24 13.90
C PRO A 97 -4.06 -1.31 14.39
N VAL A 98 -3.72 -2.56 14.09
CA VAL A 98 -4.40 -3.73 14.64
C VAL A 98 -4.14 -3.84 16.12
N GLN A 99 -5.18 -4.07 16.91
CA GLN A 99 -5.07 -4.28 18.36
C GLN A 99 -5.01 -5.77 18.68
N GLU A 100 -3.88 -6.42 18.37
CA GLU A 100 -3.70 -7.85 18.59
C GLU A 100 -3.86 -8.23 20.06
N LYS A 101 -3.46 -7.35 20.97
CA LYS A 101 -3.66 -7.51 22.42
C LYS A 101 -5.14 -7.71 22.79
N ASN A 102 -6.06 -7.16 21.99
CA ASN A 102 -7.50 -7.29 22.17
C ASN A 102 -8.09 -8.42 21.32
N GLY A 103 -7.26 -9.27 20.71
CA GLY A 103 -7.68 -10.36 19.86
C GLY A 103 -8.09 -9.96 18.44
N GLU A 104 -7.74 -8.73 18.01
CA GLU A 104 -8.03 -8.30 16.64
C GLU A 104 -7.07 -8.98 15.67
N SER A 105 -7.63 -9.57 14.60
CA SER A 105 -6.85 -10.17 13.53
C SER A 105 -6.47 -9.15 12.46
N PRO A 106 -5.23 -9.17 11.94
CA PRO A 106 -4.84 -8.38 10.77
C PRO A 106 -5.48 -8.89 9.46
N ILE A 107 -5.98 -10.12 9.47
CA ILE A 107 -6.61 -10.75 8.30
C ILE A 107 -8.12 -10.61 8.45
N LYS A 108 -8.76 -9.94 7.50
CA LYS A 108 -10.18 -9.58 7.53
C LYS A 108 -10.85 -9.96 6.21
N GLY A 109 -12.19 -9.80 6.15
CA GLY A 109 -12.96 -10.03 4.93
C GLY A 109 -12.73 -11.41 4.31
N GLY A 110 -12.77 -12.49 5.14
CA GLY A 110 -12.52 -13.84 4.66
C GLY A 110 -11.14 -14.06 4.02
N GLY A 111 -10.14 -13.28 4.41
CA GLY A 111 -8.79 -13.31 3.83
C GLY A 111 -8.59 -12.35 2.66
N ARG A 112 -9.62 -11.62 2.25
CA ARG A 112 -9.52 -10.66 1.13
C ARG A 112 -8.94 -9.30 1.52
N LEU A 113 -8.84 -9.02 2.83
CA LEU A 113 -8.24 -7.77 3.33
C LEU A 113 -7.20 -8.08 4.39
N VAL A 114 -6.06 -7.40 4.27
CA VAL A 114 -4.92 -7.52 5.19
C VAL A 114 -4.56 -6.14 5.71
N VAL A 115 -4.57 -5.98 7.03
CA VAL A 115 -4.09 -4.77 7.68
C VAL A 115 -2.63 -4.97 8.04
N ILE A 116 -1.75 -4.13 7.50
CA ILE A 116 -0.30 -4.22 7.71
C ILE A 116 0.22 -3.24 8.75
N ASP A 117 -0.65 -2.46 9.38
CA ASP A 117 -0.28 -1.55 10.46
C ASP A 117 -0.49 -2.23 11.82
N GLY A 118 0.58 -2.39 12.55
CA GLY A 118 0.58 -2.87 13.94
C GLY A 118 1.13 -1.85 14.92
N GLY A 119 1.41 -0.61 14.45
CA GLY A 119 1.97 0.45 15.28
C GLY A 119 3.44 0.22 15.60
N PHE A 120 4.34 0.33 14.61
CA PHE A 120 5.80 0.20 14.80
C PHE A 120 6.38 1.21 15.81
N CYS A 121 5.70 2.34 16.03
CA CYS A 121 6.11 3.31 17.02
C CYS A 121 5.97 2.74 18.44
N ARG A 122 7.02 2.84 19.23
CA ARG A 122 7.06 2.36 20.64
C ARG A 122 5.87 2.80 21.47
N ALA A 123 5.35 4.00 21.23
CA ALA A 123 4.17 4.54 21.95
C ALA A 123 2.88 3.72 21.70
N TYR A 124 2.83 2.92 20.63
CA TYR A 124 1.68 2.09 20.30
C TYR A 124 1.80 0.66 20.83
N HIS A 125 3.00 0.17 21.16
CA HIS A 125 3.22 -1.22 21.57
C HIS A 125 2.35 -1.65 22.77
N GLU A 126 2.14 -0.76 23.72
CA GLU A 126 1.28 -1.05 24.87
C GLU A 126 -0.20 -1.26 24.48
N LYS A 127 -0.65 -0.59 23.41
CA LYS A 127 -2.02 -0.66 22.91
C LYS A 127 -2.20 -1.83 21.94
N THR A 128 -1.24 -2.06 21.05
CA THR A 128 -1.33 -3.06 20.00
C THR A 128 -0.87 -4.45 20.45
N GLY A 129 0.13 -4.53 21.33
CA GLY A 129 0.72 -5.77 21.82
C GLY A 129 1.84 -6.32 20.94
N ILE A 130 2.09 -5.70 19.78
CA ILE A 130 3.11 -6.11 18.81
C ILE A 130 3.92 -4.91 18.32
N ALA A 131 5.05 -5.16 17.63
CA ALA A 131 5.85 -4.10 17.00
C ALA A 131 5.37 -3.74 15.58
N GLY A 132 4.58 -4.60 14.93
CA GLY A 132 4.03 -4.34 13.62
C GLY A 132 3.98 -5.54 12.69
N TYR A 133 3.60 -5.29 11.45
CA TYR A 133 3.49 -6.32 10.42
C TYR A 133 4.35 -6.00 9.20
N THR A 134 4.82 -7.04 8.53
CA THR A 134 5.42 -6.94 7.19
C THR A 134 4.71 -7.91 6.26
N LEU A 135 4.12 -7.39 5.18
CA LEU A 135 3.63 -8.21 4.09
C LEU A 135 4.80 -8.61 3.20
N VAL A 136 4.98 -9.92 3.02
CA VAL A 136 6.03 -10.48 2.17
C VAL A 136 5.37 -11.19 1.00
N TYR A 137 5.62 -10.67 -0.18
CA TYR A 137 5.22 -11.30 -1.43
C TYR A 137 6.43 -11.92 -2.11
N SER A 138 6.31 -13.16 -2.49
CA SER A 138 7.33 -13.91 -3.20
C SER A 138 6.73 -14.54 -4.46
N SER A 139 7.57 -15.09 -5.31
CA SER A 139 7.12 -15.73 -6.55
C SER A 139 6.12 -16.89 -6.34
N ARG A 140 5.84 -17.29 -5.12
CA ARG A 140 4.94 -18.41 -4.82
C ARG A 140 4.03 -18.20 -3.63
N THR A 141 4.35 -17.28 -2.75
CA THR A 141 3.57 -17.10 -1.53
C THR A 141 3.39 -15.64 -1.17
N MET A 142 2.21 -15.30 -0.70
CA MET A 142 1.96 -14.08 0.04
C MET A 142 1.85 -14.44 1.53
N SER A 143 2.59 -13.75 2.38
CA SER A 143 2.63 -14.02 3.81
C SER A 143 2.75 -12.76 4.63
N LEU A 144 2.13 -12.77 5.80
CA LEU A 144 2.23 -11.71 6.79
C LEU A 144 3.20 -12.14 7.89
N ARG A 145 4.20 -11.31 8.18
CA ARG A 145 5.08 -11.47 9.31
C ARG A 145 4.68 -10.53 10.43
N THR A 146 4.41 -11.09 11.61
CA THR A 146 4.16 -10.33 12.83
C THR A 146 5.48 -10.17 13.58
N HIS A 147 5.85 -8.94 13.90
CA HIS A 147 7.07 -8.63 14.63
C HIS A 147 6.77 -8.41 16.11
N GLN A 148 7.55 -9.03 16.99
CA GLN A 148 7.48 -8.77 18.41
C GLN A 148 8.24 -7.48 18.75
N PRO A 149 7.88 -6.77 19.83
CA PRO A 149 8.60 -5.58 20.27
C PRO A 149 10.07 -5.89 20.51
N PHE A 150 10.94 -5.05 19.95
CA PHE A 150 12.37 -5.10 20.20
C PHE A 150 12.75 -4.07 21.26
N GLU A 151 13.38 -4.49 22.34
CA GLU A 151 13.73 -3.60 23.45
C GLU A 151 15.05 -2.87 23.21
N SER A 152 16.14 -3.62 23.05
CA SER A 152 17.46 -3.06 22.74
C SER A 152 18.43 -4.13 22.24
N ALA A 153 19.42 -3.70 21.46
CA ALA A 153 20.49 -4.58 21.01
C ALA A 153 21.31 -5.15 22.17
N GLU A 154 21.57 -4.33 23.20
CA GLU A 154 22.31 -4.76 24.40
C GLU A 154 21.60 -5.89 25.14
N LYS A 155 20.29 -5.77 25.32
CA LYS A 155 19.49 -6.82 25.97
C LYS A 155 19.48 -8.08 25.12
N ALA A 156 19.27 -7.96 23.81
CA ALA A 156 19.25 -9.09 22.89
C ALA A 156 20.57 -9.87 22.93
N VAL A 157 21.70 -9.19 22.90
CA VAL A 157 23.03 -9.81 22.97
C VAL A 157 23.27 -10.42 24.33
N ARG A 158 22.99 -9.71 25.44
CA ARG A 158 23.24 -10.17 26.79
C ARG A 158 22.40 -11.40 27.16
N GLU A 159 21.15 -11.43 26.72
CA GLU A 159 20.18 -12.48 27.05
C GLU A 159 20.04 -13.53 25.94
N ASN A 160 20.85 -13.41 24.87
CA ASN A 160 20.80 -14.27 23.70
C ASN A 160 19.37 -14.38 23.13
N LEU A 161 18.68 -13.23 23.04
CA LEU A 161 17.33 -13.15 22.51
C LEU A 161 17.38 -13.03 21.00
N ASP A 162 16.52 -13.78 20.33
CA ASP A 162 16.29 -13.61 18.89
C ASP A 162 15.14 -12.63 18.63
N ILE A 163 15.17 -11.97 17.47
CA ILE A 163 14.03 -11.15 17.02
C ILE A 163 12.96 -12.11 16.51
N LEU A 164 11.99 -12.40 17.37
CA LEU A 164 10.92 -13.31 17.04
C LEU A 164 9.97 -12.69 16.04
N SER A 165 9.72 -13.37 14.93
CA SER A 165 8.66 -13.05 14.00
C SER A 165 7.86 -14.31 13.69
N GLN A 166 6.52 -14.17 13.70
CA GLN A 166 5.64 -15.25 13.27
C GLN A 166 5.27 -15.04 11.79
N LYS A 167 5.28 -16.12 11.03
CA LYS A 167 4.92 -16.11 9.61
C LYS A 167 3.54 -16.76 9.43
N ASN A 168 2.59 -15.98 8.94
CA ASN A 168 1.27 -16.47 8.52
C ASN A 168 1.20 -16.45 7.00
N ILE A 169 1.02 -17.60 6.37
CA ILE A 169 0.84 -17.70 4.92
C ILE A 169 -0.61 -17.32 4.62
N LEU A 170 -0.80 -16.31 3.77
CA LEU A 170 -2.10 -15.83 3.32
C LEU A 170 -2.56 -16.58 2.08
N GLU A 171 -1.63 -16.75 1.13
CA GLU A 171 -1.89 -17.41 -0.15
C GLU A 171 -0.66 -18.15 -0.65
N THR A 172 -0.89 -19.23 -1.36
CA THR A 172 0.15 -20.00 -2.05
C THR A 172 -0.29 -20.23 -3.48
N GLU A 173 0.51 -19.74 -4.42
CA GLU A 173 0.28 -19.93 -5.84
C GLU A 173 0.61 -21.36 -6.27
N ASN A 174 -0.22 -21.92 -7.14
CA ASN A 174 -0.01 -23.24 -7.71
C ASN A 174 1.24 -23.29 -8.60
N HIS A 175 1.50 -22.18 -9.31
CA HIS A 175 2.67 -21.99 -10.15
C HIS A 175 3.52 -20.84 -9.63
N ARG A 176 4.82 -20.93 -9.90
CA ARG A 176 5.73 -19.82 -9.60
C ARG A 176 5.43 -18.67 -10.55
N ILE A 177 5.17 -17.50 -10.01
CA ILE A 177 5.07 -16.27 -10.79
C ILE A 177 6.48 -15.85 -11.21
N LEU A 178 6.69 -15.75 -12.50
CA LEU A 178 7.94 -15.32 -13.12
C LEU A 178 7.87 -13.81 -13.41
N VAL A 179 9.02 -13.21 -13.73
CA VAL A 179 9.05 -11.81 -14.18
C VAL A 179 8.22 -11.61 -15.43
N GLU A 180 8.21 -12.58 -16.32
CA GLU A 180 7.39 -12.56 -17.56
C GLU A 180 5.88 -12.49 -17.33
N ASP A 181 5.41 -12.86 -16.14
CA ASP A 181 3.98 -12.80 -15.75
C ASP A 181 3.59 -11.46 -15.15
N THR A 182 4.52 -10.50 -15.03
CA THR A 182 4.29 -9.18 -14.46
C THR A 182 4.19 -8.10 -15.54
N ASP A 183 3.64 -6.95 -15.19
CA ASP A 183 3.57 -5.76 -16.06
C ASP A 183 4.96 -5.35 -16.56
N GLU A 184 5.99 -5.41 -15.69
CA GLU A 184 7.38 -5.17 -16.10
C GLU A 184 7.89 -6.23 -17.09
N GLY A 185 7.47 -7.48 -16.93
CA GLY A 185 7.79 -8.56 -17.84
C GLY A 185 7.19 -8.33 -19.23
N GLU A 186 6.00 -7.77 -19.32
CA GLU A 186 5.39 -7.38 -20.61
C GLU A 186 6.23 -6.31 -21.31
N VAL A 187 6.60 -5.23 -20.60
CA VAL A 187 7.47 -4.17 -21.14
C VAL A 187 8.83 -4.73 -21.58
N LEU A 188 9.40 -5.65 -20.79
CA LEU A 188 10.66 -6.29 -21.16
C LEU A 188 10.53 -7.18 -22.40
N ARG A 189 9.43 -7.90 -22.57
CA ARG A 189 9.17 -8.69 -23.78
C ARG A 189 9.10 -7.82 -25.03
N GLU A 190 8.40 -6.69 -24.96
CA GLU A 190 8.34 -5.73 -26.07
C GLU A 190 9.75 -5.23 -26.42
N ARG A 191 10.52 -4.79 -25.43
CA ARG A 191 11.91 -4.33 -25.66
C ARG A 191 12.80 -5.41 -26.29
N VAL A 192 12.69 -6.65 -25.80
CA VAL A 192 13.44 -7.79 -26.38
C VAL A 192 13.00 -8.05 -27.82
N HIS A 193 11.71 -7.91 -28.12
CA HIS A 193 11.20 -8.02 -29.48
C HIS A 193 11.79 -6.95 -30.39
N ASP A 194 11.76 -5.69 -29.98
CA ASP A 194 12.31 -4.56 -30.74
C ASP A 194 13.81 -4.70 -30.97
N LEU A 195 14.57 -5.11 -29.95
CA LEU A 195 16.01 -5.35 -30.08
C LEU A 195 16.32 -6.50 -31.06
N LYS A 196 15.52 -7.57 -31.08
CA LYS A 196 15.66 -8.64 -32.03
C LYS A 196 15.39 -8.16 -33.48
N GLN A 197 14.38 -7.32 -33.68
CA GLN A 197 14.12 -6.68 -34.96
C GLN A 197 15.27 -5.77 -35.38
N LEU A 198 15.81 -4.97 -34.46
CA LEU A 198 16.95 -4.11 -34.72
C LEU A 198 18.17 -4.90 -35.16
N VAL A 199 18.50 -5.98 -34.45
CA VAL A 199 19.61 -6.88 -34.84
C VAL A 199 19.39 -7.44 -36.26
N THR A 200 18.18 -7.85 -36.56
CA THR A 200 17.81 -8.35 -37.91
C THR A 200 18.00 -7.27 -38.98
N ALA A 201 17.59 -6.04 -38.70
CA ALA A 201 17.73 -4.90 -39.59
C ALA A 201 19.21 -4.59 -39.92
N TYR A 202 20.08 -4.63 -38.90
CA TYR A 202 21.53 -4.51 -39.08
C TYR A 202 22.11 -5.67 -39.94
N GLN A 203 21.73 -6.91 -39.64
CA GLN A 203 22.19 -8.09 -40.38
C GLN A 203 21.77 -8.09 -41.87
N LEU A 204 20.59 -7.53 -42.13
CA LEU A 204 20.07 -7.38 -43.50
C LEU A 204 20.56 -6.12 -44.23
N GLY A 205 21.34 -5.27 -43.55
CA GLY A 205 21.85 -4.00 -44.07
C GLY A 205 20.78 -2.92 -44.27
N TRP A 206 19.65 -3.04 -43.63
CA TRP A 206 18.58 -2.04 -43.67
C TRP A 206 18.95 -0.76 -42.86
N ILE A 207 19.78 -0.94 -41.84
CA ILE A 207 20.32 0.14 -41.03
C ILE A 207 21.84 0.09 -41.11
N PRO A 208 22.52 1.16 -41.56
CA PRO A 208 23.98 1.19 -41.60
C PRO A 208 24.53 1.29 -40.16
N GLU A 209 25.63 0.57 -39.91
CA GLU A 209 26.35 0.72 -38.64
C GLU A 209 26.97 2.12 -38.54
N ALA A 210 26.84 2.78 -37.36
CA ALA A 210 27.53 4.03 -37.06
C ALA A 210 29.04 3.77 -37.05
N ARG A 211 29.81 4.55 -37.81
CA ARG A 211 31.28 4.49 -37.76
C ARG A 211 31.74 5.04 -36.41
N CYS A 212 32.72 4.38 -35.79
CA CYS A 212 33.29 4.76 -34.49
C CYS A 212 33.94 6.16 -34.46
N GLU A 213 34.05 6.83 -35.58
CA GLU A 213 34.66 8.15 -35.70
C GLU A 213 33.77 9.32 -35.23
N ASP A 214 32.47 9.08 -35.00
CA ASP A 214 31.50 10.12 -34.64
C ASP A 214 31.31 10.31 -33.12
N HIS A 215 32.05 9.59 -32.29
CA HIS A 215 32.06 9.76 -30.84
C HIS A 215 33.41 10.31 -30.37
N VAL A 216 33.58 11.63 -30.47
CA VAL A 216 34.57 12.36 -29.67
C VAL A 216 33.96 12.46 -28.25
N TRP A 217 34.63 11.82 -27.31
CA TRP A 217 34.34 11.85 -25.88
C TRP A 217 34.57 13.25 -25.27
#